data_927c059970a8f8154ebe8fa2594a6f5c
#
_entry.id   927c059970a8f8154ebe8fa2594a6f5c
#
_cell.length_a   1.000
_cell.length_b   1.000
_cell.length_c   1.000
_cell.angle_alpha   90.00
_cell.angle_beta   90.00
_cell.angle_gamma   90.00
#
_symmetry.space_group_name_H-M   'P 1'
#
loop_
_entity.id
_entity.type
_entity.pdbx_description
1 polymer ?
#
loop_
_entity_poly.entity_id
_entity_poly.type
_entity_poly.pdbx_seq_one_letter_code
_entity_poly.pdbx_strand_id
1 'polypeptide(L)'
;MFAPRSVLLFALLPLFTGCQMLASSSSSDTPTVSKAGMIRMQGALSGEGGKLIFQPCGEQRRYVVQDSGNTGVLQEGASLANNQNTLFADLRGNFVAGKAAGSDGQLSLYQLYRVERADPAACADPNFKFLTLHVNGNSPKWTISVSNKGMVLERPGKAPLALPYVEEQLPEGRFSVSSEANEQRIELWVAPQRCVDTADGSVQHLTAELRINSQVMRGCGYYGGMRND
;
A
#
# COMPACT_ATOMS: atom_id res chain seq x y z
N MET A 1 -3.40 -94.44 -24.16
CA MET A 1 -4.59 -93.99 -24.92
C MET A 1 -5.08 -92.75 -24.33
N PHE A 2 -5.34 -91.77 -25.14
CA PHE A 2 -5.77 -90.45 -24.85
C PHE A 2 -4.69 -89.39 -24.49
N ALA A 3 -4.35 -88.63 -25.50
CA ALA A 3 -3.51 -87.42 -25.40
C ALA A 3 -4.29 -86.21 -24.78
N PRO A 4 -3.64 -85.36 -24.02
CA PRO A 4 -4.26 -84.06 -23.69
C PRO A 4 -3.85 -82.98 -24.69
N ARG A 5 -4.86 -82.25 -25.14
CA ARG A 5 -4.76 -81.10 -25.96
C ARG A 5 -4.23 -79.88 -25.16
N SER A 6 -3.10 -79.31 -25.64
CA SER A 6 -2.58 -78.02 -25.15
C SER A 6 -3.48 -76.90 -25.64
N VAL A 7 -4.00 -76.10 -24.70
CA VAL A 7 -4.68 -74.89 -24.97
C VAL A 7 -3.69 -73.71 -24.73
N LEU A 8 -3.28 -73.06 -25.81
CA LEU A 8 -2.51 -71.80 -25.77
C LEU A 8 -3.48 -70.63 -25.42
N LEU A 9 -3.28 -70.10 -24.24
CA LEU A 9 -3.93 -68.81 -23.87
C LEU A 9 -3.07 -67.65 -24.36
N PHE A 10 -3.54 -66.91 -25.39
CA PHE A 10 -2.99 -65.67 -25.79
C PHE A 10 -3.51 -64.59 -24.84
N ALA A 11 -2.60 -64.03 -24.00
CA ALA A 11 -2.88 -62.87 -23.20
C ALA A 11 -2.72 -61.61 -24.06
N LEU A 12 -3.83 -61.00 -24.43
CA LEU A 12 -3.87 -59.64 -25.03
C LEU A 12 -3.62 -58.62 -23.92
N LEU A 13 -2.44 -57.99 -23.94
CA LEU A 13 -2.14 -56.77 -23.17
C LEU A 13 -2.67 -55.55 -23.92
N PRO A 14 -3.54 -54.72 -23.33
CA PRO A 14 -3.87 -53.44 -23.90
C PRO A 14 -2.73 -52.43 -23.65
N LEU A 15 -2.14 -51.96 -24.74
CA LEU A 15 -1.23 -50.82 -24.75
C LEU A 15 -2.05 -49.53 -24.50
N PHE A 16 -2.07 -49.09 -23.26
CA PHE A 16 -2.52 -47.72 -22.96
C PHE A 16 -1.40 -46.73 -23.31
N THR A 17 -1.44 -46.17 -24.49
CA THR A 17 -0.69 -44.97 -24.83
C THR A 17 -1.35 -43.78 -24.11
N GLY A 18 -0.88 -43.52 -22.88
CA GLY A 18 -1.21 -42.31 -22.16
C GLY A 18 -0.52 -41.12 -22.82
N CYS A 19 -1.27 -40.26 -23.53
CA CYS A 19 -0.82 -38.92 -23.84
C CYS A 19 -0.67 -38.14 -22.54
N GLN A 20 0.55 -38.03 -22.03
CA GLN A 20 0.90 -37.03 -21.03
C GLN A 20 0.91 -35.66 -21.74
N MET A 21 -0.22 -34.96 -21.67
CA MET A 21 -0.22 -33.53 -21.87
C MET A 21 0.62 -32.93 -20.75
N LEU A 22 1.86 -32.57 -21.07
CA LEU A 22 2.65 -31.61 -20.29
C LEU A 22 1.92 -30.28 -20.33
N ALA A 23 1.02 -30.07 -19.36
CA ALA A 23 0.54 -28.75 -19.04
C ALA A 23 1.75 -27.97 -18.49
N SER A 24 2.42 -27.24 -19.37
CA SER A 24 3.35 -26.18 -18.96
C SER A 24 2.53 -25.15 -18.21
N SER A 25 2.47 -25.31 -16.90
CA SER A 25 2.06 -24.23 -16.00
C SER A 25 3.13 -23.15 -16.13
N SER A 26 2.95 -22.22 -17.06
CA SER A 26 3.63 -20.94 -17.03
C SER A 26 3.10 -20.21 -15.79
N SER A 27 3.69 -20.51 -14.63
CA SER A 27 3.68 -19.59 -13.51
C SER A 27 4.32 -18.30 -14.04
N SER A 28 3.51 -17.30 -14.25
CA SER A 28 3.98 -15.92 -14.41
C SER A 28 4.58 -15.53 -13.05
N ASP A 29 5.84 -15.88 -12.86
CA ASP A 29 6.65 -15.30 -11.79
C ASP A 29 6.76 -13.82 -12.07
N THR A 30 5.80 -13.05 -11.56
CA THR A 30 5.98 -11.63 -11.40
C THR A 30 7.19 -11.47 -10.47
N PRO A 31 8.30 -10.85 -10.93
CA PRO A 31 9.49 -10.73 -10.11
C PRO A 31 9.11 -9.99 -8.82
N THR A 32 9.09 -10.70 -7.70
CA THR A 32 8.92 -10.08 -6.38
C THR A 32 10.17 -9.25 -6.14
N VAL A 33 10.04 -7.93 -6.28
CA VAL A 33 11.13 -7.01 -5.96
C VAL A 33 11.47 -7.17 -4.48
N SER A 34 12.70 -7.60 -4.21
CA SER A 34 13.16 -7.74 -2.83
C SER A 34 13.11 -6.37 -2.14
N LYS A 35 12.42 -6.29 -1.00
CA LYS A 35 12.36 -5.07 -0.17
C LYS A 35 13.64 -4.87 0.66
N ALA A 36 14.60 -5.78 0.60
CA ALA A 36 15.87 -5.68 1.32
C ALA A 36 16.65 -4.44 0.88
N GLY A 37 17.08 -3.63 1.84
CA GLY A 37 17.80 -2.39 1.58
C GLY A 37 16.93 -1.18 1.22
N MET A 38 15.63 -1.35 1.09
CA MET A 38 14.72 -0.22 0.91
C MET A 38 14.38 0.43 2.26
N ILE A 39 14.46 1.75 2.30
CA ILE A 39 14.09 2.53 3.47
C ILE A 39 12.82 3.33 3.20
N ARG A 40 12.01 3.53 4.23
CA ARG A 40 10.86 4.44 4.18
C ARG A 40 11.33 5.84 4.53
N MET A 41 10.89 6.82 3.76
CA MET A 41 11.33 8.20 3.86
C MET A 41 10.15 9.14 3.70
N GLN A 42 10.18 10.21 4.47
CA GLN A 42 9.28 11.35 4.31
C GLN A 42 10.08 12.56 3.85
N GLY A 43 9.48 13.42 3.04
CA GLY A 43 10.18 14.59 2.55
C GLY A 43 9.35 15.46 1.62
N ALA A 44 9.99 16.52 1.17
CA ALA A 44 9.45 17.43 0.17
C ALA A 44 9.64 16.84 -1.23
N LEU A 45 8.61 16.97 -2.06
CA LEU A 45 8.61 16.58 -3.46
C LEU A 45 8.31 17.81 -4.32
N SER A 46 9.18 18.15 -5.25
CA SER A 46 9.04 19.29 -6.13
C SER A 46 9.28 18.93 -7.59
N GLY A 47 8.66 19.67 -8.51
CA GLY A 47 8.87 19.52 -9.95
C GLY A 47 9.92 20.52 -10.45
N GLU A 48 11.00 20.03 -11.08
CA GLU A 48 12.04 20.88 -11.64
C GLU A 48 12.53 20.36 -12.97
N GLY A 49 12.47 21.17 -14.02
CA GLY A 49 12.96 20.79 -15.33
C GLY A 49 12.35 19.50 -15.90
N GLY A 50 11.07 19.24 -15.63
CA GLY A 50 10.37 18.03 -16.06
C GLY A 50 10.71 16.76 -15.25
N LYS A 51 11.41 16.91 -14.12
CA LYS A 51 11.75 15.82 -13.19
C LYS A 51 11.14 16.09 -11.83
N LEU A 52 10.86 15.02 -11.08
CA LEU A 52 10.54 15.12 -9.67
C LEU A 52 11.81 15.05 -8.83
N ILE A 53 11.93 15.97 -7.91
CA ILE A 53 13.04 16.07 -6.94
C ILE A 53 12.48 15.79 -5.56
N PHE A 54 13.08 14.84 -4.86
CA PHE A 54 12.76 14.50 -3.47
C PHE A 54 13.85 14.99 -2.53
N GLN A 55 13.47 15.68 -1.48
CA GLN A 55 14.34 16.12 -0.39
C GLN A 55 13.85 15.50 0.92
N PRO A 56 14.60 14.57 1.54
CA PRO A 56 14.20 13.96 2.80
C PRO A 56 14.03 14.99 3.93
N CYS A 57 13.11 14.74 4.84
CA CYS A 57 12.90 15.57 6.02
C CYS A 57 14.20 15.69 6.83
N GLY A 58 14.55 16.91 7.20
CA GLY A 58 15.76 17.20 7.99
C GLY A 58 17.08 17.14 7.22
N GLU A 59 17.05 16.90 5.91
CA GLU A 59 18.23 16.88 5.05
C GLU A 59 18.24 18.03 4.05
N GLN A 60 19.45 18.39 3.57
CA GLN A 60 19.63 19.35 2.47
C GLN A 60 19.84 18.66 1.11
N ARG A 61 20.12 17.36 1.14
CA ARG A 61 20.38 16.59 -0.07
C ARG A 61 19.12 16.39 -0.89
N ARG A 62 19.26 16.44 -2.21
CA ARG A 62 18.18 16.41 -3.17
C ARG A 62 18.38 15.28 -4.17
N TYR A 63 17.36 14.53 -4.44
CA TYR A 63 17.44 13.32 -5.27
C TYR A 63 16.42 13.37 -6.40
N VAL A 64 16.86 13.04 -7.63
CA VAL A 64 15.93 12.83 -8.74
C VAL A 64 15.16 11.55 -8.50
N VAL A 65 13.84 11.62 -8.54
CA VAL A 65 12.96 10.45 -8.36
C VAL A 65 12.88 9.65 -9.65
N GLN A 66 13.15 8.36 -9.54
CA GLN A 66 12.94 7.35 -10.56
C GLN A 66 11.88 6.38 -10.08
N ASP A 67 10.72 6.35 -10.72
CA ASP A 67 9.59 5.50 -10.35
C ASP A 67 9.82 4.05 -10.82
N SER A 68 10.65 3.32 -10.10
CA SER A 68 11.03 1.93 -10.41
C SER A 68 9.94 0.92 -10.04
N GLY A 69 9.03 1.31 -9.14
CA GLY A 69 7.91 0.49 -8.68
C GLY A 69 6.61 0.73 -9.45
N ASN A 70 6.64 1.60 -10.48
CA ASN A 70 5.43 2.00 -11.21
C ASN A 70 4.30 2.48 -10.29
N THR A 71 4.66 3.35 -9.34
CA THR A 71 3.75 3.85 -8.29
C THR A 71 2.78 4.91 -8.78
N GLY A 72 3.04 5.50 -9.94
CA GLY A 72 2.29 6.61 -10.50
C GLY A 72 2.68 7.98 -9.93
N VAL A 73 3.71 8.07 -9.09
CA VAL A 73 4.12 9.32 -8.41
C VAL A 73 4.39 10.47 -9.38
N LEU A 74 4.88 10.17 -10.59
CA LEU A 74 5.18 11.20 -11.58
C LEU A 74 3.89 11.92 -12.06
N GLN A 75 2.83 11.17 -12.28
CA GLN A 75 1.52 11.70 -12.67
C GLN A 75 0.83 12.40 -11.49
N GLU A 76 0.88 11.76 -10.30
CA GLU A 76 0.27 12.30 -9.10
C GLU A 76 0.94 13.61 -8.66
N GLY A 77 2.28 13.63 -8.64
CA GLY A 77 3.03 14.83 -8.32
C GLY A 77 2.75 15.97 -9.32
N ALA A 78 2.71 15.69 -10.61
CA ALA A 78 2.37 16.68 -11.62
C ALA A 78 0.94 17.22 -11.47
N SER A 79 -0.01 16.33 -11.14
CA SER A 79 -1.42 16.69 -10.95
C SER A 79 -1.64 17.58 -9.72
N LEU A 80 -0.98 17.27 -8.59
CA LEU A 80 -1.13 18.02 -7.35
C LEU A 80 -0.33 19.34 -7.33
N ALA A 81 0.84 19.36 -7.97
CA ALA A 81 1.75 20.49 -7.88
C ALA A 81 1.25 21.74 -8.61
N ASN A 82 0.29 21.63 -9.55
CA ASN A 82 -0.19 22.78 -10.34
C ASN A 82 0.93 23.78 -10.69
N ASN A 83 2.08 23.24 -11.08
CA ASN A 83 3.31 23.92 -11.52
C ASN A 83 4.11 24.76 -10.51
N GLN A 84 3.70 24.91 -9.25
CA GLN A 84 4.46 25.79 -8.33
C GLN A 84 4.51 25.36 -6.86
N ASN A 85 3.84 24.30 -6.46
CA ASN A 85 3.78 23.92 -5.05
C ASN A 85 4.69 22.74 -4.72
N THR A 86 5.44 22.86 -3.65
CA THR A 86 6.09 21.73 -3.01
C THR A 86 5.03 20.82 -2.41
N LEU A 87 5.16 19.52 -2.62
CA LEU A 87 4.32 18.50 -2.05
C LEU A 87 5.05 17.83 -0.88
N PHE A 88 4.31 17.22 0.01
CA PHE A 88 4.83 16.27 0.96
C PHE A 88 4.65 14.85 0.39
N ALA A 89 5.67 14.01 0.52
CA ALA A 89 5.61 12.61 0.12
C ALA A 89 6.14 11.69 1.22
N ASP A 90 5.47 10.55 1.39
CA ASP A 90 5.90 9.44 2.22
C ASP A 90 6.04 8.23 1.30
N LEU A 91 7.25 7.71 1.17
CA LEU A 91 7.61 6.75 0.16
C LEU A 91 8.66 5.75 0.65
N ARG A 92 8.81 4.64 -0.07
CA ARG A 92 9.86 3.65 0.18
C ARG A 92 10.69 3.44 -1.08
N GLY A 93 11.99 3.42 -0.91
CA GLY A 93 12.94 3.23 -1.98
C GLY A 93 14.36 3.12 -1.48
N ASN A 94 15.30 3.21 -2.40
CA ASN A 94 16.73 3.24 -2.11
C ASN A 94 17.43 4.34 -2.90
N PHE A 95 18.43 4.93 -2.26
CA PHE A 95 19.30 5.87 -2.93
C PHE A 95 20.29 5.12 -3.82
N VAL A 96 20.42 5.62 -5.04
CA VAL A 96 21.36 5.10 -6.04
C VAL A 96 22.36 6.19 -6.39
N ALA A 97 23.62 5.82 -6.45
CA ALA A 97 24.65 6.73 -6.91
C ALA A 97 24.40 7.13 -8.38
N GLY A 98 24.34 8.42 -8.62
CA GLY A 98 24.15 8.97 -9.97
C GLY A 98 24.27 10.48 -9.92
N LYS A 99 24.94 11.05 -10.90
CA LYS A 99 25.02 12.51 -11.03
C LYS A 99 24.01 12.96 -12.06
N ALA A 100 22.84 13.40 -11.61
CA ALA A 100 22.01 14.26 -12.44
C ALA A 100 22.33 15.72 -12.08
N ALA A 101 22.44 16.59 -13.07
CA ALA A 101 22.73 18.00 -12.83
C ALA A 101 21.71 18.59 -11.84
N GLY A 102 22.19 19.21 -10.78
CA GLY A 102 21.36 19.83 -9.72
C GLY A 102 20.84 18.87 -8.65
N SER A 103 21.36 17.64 -8.55
CA SER A 103 20.99 16.68 -7.51
C SER A 103 22.20 15.97 -6.93
N ASP A 104 22.04 15.46 -5.70
CA ASP A 104 23.07 14.70 -4.98
C ASP A 104 23.06 13.20 -5.33
N GLY A 105 22.05 12.76 -6.08
CA GLY A 105 21.87 11.36 -6.47
C GLY A 105 20.50 11.10 -7.06
N GLN A 106 20.15 9.82 -7.11
CA GLN A 106 18.84 9.34 -7.55
C GLN A 106 18.15 8.57 -6.43
N LEU A 107 16.83 8.62 -6.41
CA LEU A 107 15.97 7.82 -5.57
C LEU A 107 15.19 6.85 -6.46
N SER A 108 15.50 5.56 -6.37
CA SER A 108 14.67 4.51 -6.95
C SER A 108 13.47 4.27 -6.03
N LEU A 109 12.31 4.75 -6.44
CA LEU A 109 11.05 4.64 -5.72
C LEU A 109 10.35 3.33 -6.07
N TYR A 110 9.94 2.58 -5.05
CA TYR A 110 9.22 1.30 -5.23
C TYR A 110 7.82 1.30 -4.62
N GLN A 111 7.58 2.15 -3.62
CA GLN A 111 6.27 2.24 -2.97
C GLN A 111 5.96 3.68 -2.58
N LEU A 112 4.77 4.14 -2.92
CA LEU A 112 4.22 5.42 -2.49
C LEU A 112 3.17 5.15 -1.42
N TYR A 113 3.34 5.71 -0.21
CA TYR A 113 2.34 5.64 0.86
C TYR A 113 1.34 6.78 0.77
N ARG A 114 1.85 8.00 0.57
CA ARG A 114 1.02 9.19 0.32
C ARG A 114 1.80 10.27 -0.39
N VAL A 115 1.07 11.10 -1.13
CA VAL A 115 1.52 12.39 -1.64
C VAL A 115 0.39 13.39 -1.45
N GLU A 116 0.72 14.54 -0.90
CA GLU A 116 -0.26 15.57 -0.52
C GLU A 116 0.36 16.95 -0.65
N ARG A 117 -0.44 18.00 -0.57
CA ARG A 117 0.06 19.37 -0.51
C ARG A 117 0.93 19.54 0.73
N ALA A 118 2.08 20.19 0.58
CA ALA A 118 3.02 20.33 1.68
C ALA A 118 2.40 21.12 2.83
N ASP A 119 2.40 20.47 3.99
CA ASP A 119 2.23 21.14 5.28
C ASP A 119 3.62 21.23 5.93
N PRO A 120 4.07 22.43 6.36
CA PRO A 120 5.35 22.57 7.07
C PRO A 120 5.49 21.67 8.31
N ALA A 121 4.37 21.31 8.93
CA ALA A 121 4.33 20.41 10.07
C ALA A 121 4.46 18.91 9.70
N ALA A 122 4.27 18.54 8.44
CA ALA A 122 4.22 17.13 8.03
C ALA A 122 5.54 16.39 8.32
N CYS A 123 6.68 17.06 8.13
CA CYS A 123 8.01 16.51 8.48
C CYS A 123 8.28 16.42 9.99
N ALA A 124 7.50 17.08 10.79
CA ALA A 124 7.72 17.20 12.24
C ALA A 124 6.63 16.50 13.06
N ASP A 125 5.75 15.72 12.43
CA ASP A 125 4.69 14.99 13.15
C ASP A 125 5.28 13.96 14.12
N PRO A 126 5.26 14.25 15.45
CA PRO A 126 5.84 13.35 16.45
C PRO A 126 5.03 12.07 16.61
N ASN A 127 3.76 12.07 16.16
CA ASN A 127 2.84 10.97 16.33
C ASN A 127 3.00 9.93 15.22
N PHE A 128 3.49 10.32 14.05
CA PHE A 128 3.62 9.43 12.89
C PHE A 128 4.30 8.10 13.24
N LYS A 129 5.39 8.14 13.99
CA LYS A 129 6.16 6.95 14.39
C LYS A 129 5.40 5.99 15.31
N PHE A 130 4.32 6.44 15.94
CA PHE A 130 3.48 5.62 16.83
C PHE A 130 2.22 5.11 16.16
N LEU A 131 1.89 5.61 14.98
CA LEU A 131 0.74 5.16 14.21
C LEU A 131 1.04 3.86 13.49
N THR A 132 0.07 2.96 13.49
CA THR A 132 0.01 1.80 12.58
C THR A 132 -0.79 2.12 11.33
N LEU A 133 -1.85 2.93 11.50
CA LEU A 133 -2.76 3.31 10.42
C LEU A 133 -3.34 4.69 10.67
N HIS A 134 -3.46 5.49 9.61
CA HIS A 134 -4.24 6.72 9.57
C HIS A 134 -5.21 6.67 8.40
N VAL A 135 -6.46 6.99 8.65
CA VAL A 135 -7.53 7.00 7.65
C VAL A 135 -8.42 8.20 7.83
N ASN A 136 -8.81 8.83 6.74
CA ASN A 136 -9.72 9.96 6.77
C ASN A 136 -10.76 9.89 5.66
N GLY A 137 -11.92 10.50 5.90
CA GLY A 137 -12.96 10.70 4.90
C GLY A 137 -13.61 12.06 5.06
N ASN A 138 -14.23 12.56 3.99
CA ASN A 138 -14.71 13.95 3.93
C ASN A 138 -16.23 14.10 3.78
N SER A 139 -16.96 13.01 3.57
CA SER A 139 -18.41 13.08 3.32
C SER A 139 -19.17 11.99 4.09
N PRO A 140 -19.55 12.26 5.34
CA PRO A 140 -19.17 13.37 6.23
C PRO A 140 -17.68 13.29 6.64
N LYS A 141 -17.13 14.37 7.21
CA LYS A 141 -15.73 14.37 7.68
C LYS A 141 -15.55 13.47 8.92
N TRP A 142 -14.54 12.61 8.88
CA TRP A 142 -14.10 11.76 9.97
C TRP A 142 -12.61 11.42 9.82
N THR A 143 -11.99 11.06 10.93
CA THR A 143 -10.61 10.56 10.95
C THR A 143 -10.51 9.40 11.92
N ILE A 144 -9.74 8.37 11.58
CA ILE A 144 -9.35 7.30 12.48
C ILE A 144 -7.82 7.21 12.49
N SER A 145 -7.27 7.25 13.70
CA SER A 145 -5.86 7.00 13.97
C SER A 145 -5.74 5.73 14.83
N VAL A 146 -4.99 4.75 14.35
CA VAL A 146 -4.75 3.47 15.04
C VAL A 146 -3.31 3.41 15.49
N SER A 147 -3.09 2.99 16.71
CA SER A 147 -1.78 2.78 17.33
C SER A 147 -1.80 1.55 18.24
N ASN A 148 -0.66 1.19 18.81
CA ASN A 148 -0.60 0.13 19.82
C ASN A 148 -1.37 0.45 21.12
N LYS A 149 -1.80 1.71 21.30
CA LYS A 149 -2.60 2.15 22.47
C LYS A 149 -4.10 2.08 22.24
N GLY A 150 -4.54 1.87 21.00
CA GLY A 150 -5.94 1.87 20.63
C GLY A 150 -6.22 2.58 19.31
N MET A 151 -7.50 2.68 19.02
CA MET A 151 -8.05 3.40 17.89
C MET A 151 -8.74 4.67 18.39
N VAL A 152 -8.48 5.80 17.74
CA VAL A 152 -9.14 7.08 18.05
C VAL A 152 -9.97 7.50 16.83
N LEU A 153 -11.27 7.65 17.03
CA LEU A 153 -12.21 8.17 16.04
C LEU A 153 -12.49 9.64 16.35
N GLU A 154 -12.26 10.51 15.39
CA GLU A 154 -12.54 11.94 15.47
C GLU A 154 -13.60 12.33 14.43
N ARG A 155 -14.55 13.15 14.85
CA ARG A 155 -15.63 13.68 13.99
C ARG A 155 -15.92 15.12 14.39
N PRO A 156 -16.19 16.03 13.44
CA PRO A 156 -16.52 17.42 13.73
C PRO A 156 -17.68 17.52 14.74
N GLY A 157 -17.52 18.40 15.73
CA GLY A 157 -18.54 18.66 16.74
C GLY A 157 -18.76 17.54 17.77
N LYS A 158 -17.90 16.49 17.77
CA LYS A 158 -17.92 15.41 18.77
C LYS A 158 -16.56 15.32 19.46
N ALA A 159 -16.56 14.94 20.73
CA ALA A 159 -15.31 14.62 21.42
C ALA A 159 -14.62 13.43 20.74
N PRO A 160 -13.27 13.39 20.69
CA PRO A 160 -12.54 12.24 20.24
C PRO A 160 -12.93 10.99 21.02
N LEU A 161 -13.15 9.88 20.31
CA LEU A 161 -13.56 8.60 20.91
C LEU A 161 -12.40 7.63 20.83
N ALA A 162 -11.77 7.35 21.98
CA ALA A 162 -10.71 6.37 22.10
C ALA A 162 -11.31 4.99 22.43
N LEU A 163 -10.92 3.97 21.67
CA LEU A 163 -11.49 2.63 21.69
C LEU A 163 -10.40 1.56 21.68
N PRO A 164 -10.58 0.45 22.40
CA PRO A 164 -9.83 -0.76 22.10
C PRO A 164 -10.26 -1.29 20.73
N TYR A 165 -9.40 -2.05 20.07
CA TYR A 165 -9.74 -2.64 18.77
C TYR A 165 -9.20 -4.06 18.62
N VAL A 166 -9.78 -4.78 17.67
CA VAL A 166 -9.29 -6.04 17.15
C VAL A 166 -8.98 -5.84 15.66
N GLU A 167 -7.79 -6.28 15.22
CA GLU A 167 -7.42 -6.30 13.81
C GLU A 167 -7.54 -7.73 13.28
N GLU A 168 -8.19 -7.88 12.13
CA GLU A 168 -8.33 -9.15 11.41
C GLU A 168 -7.73 -9.01 10.02
N GLN A 169 -6.79 -9.89 9.69
CA GLN A 169 -6.20 -9.97 8.36
C GLN A 169 -7.11 -10.71 7.41
N LEU A 170 -7.28 -10.17 6.22
CA LEU A 170 -8.13 -10.70 5.15
C LEU A 170 -7.29 -11.03 3.91
N PRO A 171 -7.80 -11.84 2.97
CA PRO A 171 -7.11 -12.10 1.72
C PRO A 171 -6.71 -10.84 0.95
N GLU A 172 -5.67 -10.95 0.13
CA GLU A 172 -5.17 -9.88 -0.76
C GLU A 172 -4.64 -8.64 0.00
N GLY A 173 -4.09 -8.84 1.20
CA GLY A 173 -3.53 -7.75 2.01
C GLY A 173 -4.57 -6.80 2.60
N ARG A 174 -5.87 -7.12 2.47
CA ARG A 174 -6.94 -6.40 3.14
C ARG A 174 -6.95 -6.72 4.62
N PHE A 175 -7.53 -5.85 5.41
CA PHE A 175 -7.74 -6.11 6.83
C PHE A 175 -8.92 -5.29 7.36
N SER A 176 -9.43 -5.67 8.52
CA SER A 176 -10.43 -4.89 9.23
C SER A 176 -9.92 -4.53 10.63
N VAL A 177 -10.37 -3.39 11.12
CA VAL A 177 -10.17 -2.93 12.50
C VAL A 177 -11.56 -2.71 13.09
N SER A 178 -11.89 -3.42 14.16
CA SER A 178 -13.21 -3.36 14.74
C SER A 178 -13.19 -3.09 16.23
N SER A 179 -14.24 -2.44 16.73
CA SER A 179 -14.50 -2.20 18.14
C SER A 179 -15.99 -2.28 18.45
N GLU A 180 -16.29 -2.92 19.55
CA GLU A 180 -17.64 -2.91 20.15
C GLU A 180 -17.53 -2.30 21.55
N ALA A 181 -17.75 -1.00 21.63
CA ALA A 181 -17.69 -0.27 22.89
C ALA A 181 -18.72 0.87 22.89
N ASN A 182 -19.18 1.27 24.09
CA ASN A 182 -20.14 2.37 24.27
C ASN A 182 -21.42 2.19 23.43
N GLU A 183 -21.95 0.97 23.35
CA GLU A 183 -23.16 0.62 22.59
C GLU A 183 -23.07 0.92 21.09
N GLN A 184 -21.83 1.08 20.57
CA GLN A 184 -21.55 1.29 19.17
C GLN A 184 -20.67 0.18 18.62
N ARG A 185 -21.04 -0.31 17.44
CA ARG A 185 -20.17 -1.16 16.63
C ARG A 185 -19.51 -0.30 15.57
N ILE A 186 -18.18 -0.29 15.60
CA ILE A 186 -17.34 0.45 14.67
C ILE A 186 -16.49 -0.56 13.92
N GLU A 187 -16.57 -0.55 12.60
CA GLU A 187 -15.79 -1.41 11.73
C GLU A 187 -15.12 -0.55 10.66
N LEU A 188 -13.81 -0.67 10.54
CA LEU A 188 -13.03 -0.05 9.50
C LEU A 188 -12.46 -1.14 8.60
N TRP A 189 -12.88 -1.18 7.37
CA TRP A 189 -12.39 -2.09 6.33
C TRP A 189 -11.36 -1.35 5.48
N VAL A 190 -10.18 -1.96 5.29
CA VAL A 190 -9.06 -1.34 4.60
C VAL A 190 -8.55 -2.26 3.51
N ALA A 191 -8.27 -1.69 2.34
CA ALA A 191 -7.71 -2.40 1.21
C ALA A 191 -6.48 -1.67 0.64
N PRO A 192 -5.42 -2.40 0.23
CA PRO A 192 -4.25 -1.84 -0.43
C PRO A 192 -4.59 -1.44 -1.87
N GLN A 193 -5.26 -0.34 -2.00
CA GLN A 193 -5.70 0.22 -3.27
C GLN A 193 -5.50 1.74 -3.25
N ARG A 194 -4.93 2.27 -4.35
CA ARG A 194 -4.77 3.70 -4.54
C ARG A 194 -6.09 4.44 -4.30
N CYS A 195 -6.04 5.47 -3.48
CA CYS A 195 -7.16 6.32 -3.12
C CYS A 195 -6.81 7.78 -3.35
N VAL A 196 -7.71 8.54 -3.95
CA VAL A 196 -7.60 10.00 -4.10
C VAL A 196 -8.62 10.64 -3.19
N ASP A 197 -8.14 11.49 -2.29
CA ASP A 197 -9.01 12.31 -1.46
C ASP A 197 -9.68 13.38 -2.32
N THR A 198 -11.00 13.40 -2.31
CA THR A 198 -11.78 14.30 -3.17
C THR A 198 -11.80 15.75 -2.67
N ALA A 199 -11.36 16.00 -1.44
CA ALA A 199 -11.36 17.35 -0.87
C ALA A 199 -10.14 18.16 -1.29
N ASP A 200 -8.97 17.54 -1.36
CA ASP A 200 -7.70 18.22 -1.61
C ASP A 200 -6.86 17.60 -2.73
N GLY A 201 -7.29 16.44 -3.25
CA GLY A 201 -6.61 15.70 -4.31
C GLY A 201 -5.42 14.88 -3.82
N SER A 202 -5.17 14.80 -2.51
CA SER A 202 -4.10 13.96 -1.96
C SER A 202 -4.28 12.50 -2.36
N VAL A 203 -3.17 11.81 -2.57
CA VAL A 203 -3.16 10.41 -2.97
C VAL A 203 -2.58 9.57 -1.84
N GLN A 204 -3.30 8.54 -1.46
CA GLN A 204 -2.93 7.62 -0.40
C GLN A 204 -3.02 6.19 -0.93
N HIS A 205 -2.23 5.26 -0.37
CA HIS A 205 -2.13 3.90 -0.91
C HIS A 205 -3.21 2.93 -0.43
N LEU A 206 -4.09 3.37 0.48
CA LEU A 206 -5.18 2.56 1.02
C LEU A 206 -6.53 3.21 0.74
N THR A 207 -7.51 2.41 0.36
CA THR A 207 -8.93 2.75 0.46
C THR A 207 -9.48 2.25 1.77
N ALA A 208 -10.49 2.96 2.30
CA ALA A 208 -11.14 2.56 3.53
C ALA A 208 -12.65 2.76 3.50
N GLU A 209 -13.35 1.87 4.20
CA GLU A 209 -14.77 1.97 4.46
C GLU A 209 -15.00 1.88 5.96
N LEU A 210 -15.51 2.96 6.54
CA LEU A 210 -15.89 3.03 7.95
C LEU A 210 -17.38 2.77 8.10
N ARG A 211 -17.73 1.84 8.96
CA ARG A 211 -19.10 1.53 9.36
C ARG A 211 -19.30 1.86 10.83
N ILE A 212 -20.28 2.68 11.11
CA ILE A 212 -20.74 2.96 12.48
C ILE A 212 -22.22 2.60 12.55
N ASN A 213 -22.54 1.50 13.22
CA ASN A 213 -23.86 0.89 13.19
C ASN A 213 -24.29 0.61 11.72
N SER A 214 -25.30 1.31 11.22
CA SER A 214 -25.79 1.17 9.84
C SER A 214 -25.22 2.22 8.87
N GLN A 215 -24.49 3.21 9.35
CA GLN A 215 -23.90 4.26 8.51
C GLN A 215 -22.60 3.79 7.89
N VAL A 216 -22.48 3.93 6.57
CA VAL A 216 -21.27 3.60 5.79
C VAL A 216 -20.65 4.88 5.25
N MET A 217 -19.35 5.05 5.48
CA MET A 217 -18.56 6.20 5.04
C MET A 217 -17.28 5.72 4.37
N ARG A 218 -16.85 6.39 3.32
CA ARG A 218 -15.63 6.02 2.59
C ARG A 218 -14.54 7.05 2.78
N GLY A 219 -13.29 6.61 2.65
CA GLY A 219 -12.12 7.45 2.81
C GLY A 219 -10.86 6.84 2.25
N CYS A 220 -9.77 7.55 2.43
CA CYS A 220 -8.42 7.16 2.07
C CYS A 220 -7.57 6.95 3.33
N GLY A 221 -6.46 6.21 3.21
CA GLY A 221 -5.57 5.99 4.33
C GLY A 221 -4.15 5.64 3.94
N TYR A 222 -3.31 5.64 4.95
CA TYR A 222 -1.92 5.23 4.82
C TYR A 222 -1.44 4.54 6.10
N TYR A 223 -0.47 3.67 5.96
CA TYR A 223 0.21 3.08 7.10
C TYR A 223 1.04 4.12 7.84
N GLY A 224 0.98 4.11 9.15
CA GLY A 224 1.85 4.90 10.01
C GLY A 224 3.29 4.37 10.06
N GLY A 225 4.15 5.05 10.80
CA GLY A 225 5.57 4.71 10.91
C GLY A 225 5.86 3.42 11.68
N MET A 226 4.89 2.89 12.46
CA MET A 226 5.04 1.59 13.13
C MET A 226 4.86 0.39 12.20
N ARG A 227 4.21 0.56 11.05
CA ARG A 227 3.97 -0.53 10.10
C ARG A 227 5.00 -0.46 8.99
N ASN A 228 5.89 -1.44 8.95
CA ASN A 228 7.01 -1.56 8.00
C ASN A 228 6.76 -2.67 6.97
N ASP A 229 5.61 -2.65 6.33
CA ASP A 229 5.23 -3.62 5.30
C ASP A 229 5.93 -3.36 3.96
#